data_5483d5b42d56fbe87a3279d564c7fb77
#
_entry.id   5483d5b42d56fbe87a3279d564c7fb77
#
_cell.length_a   1.000
_cell.length_b   1.000
_cell.length_c   1.000
_cell.angle_alpha   90.00
_cell.angle_beta   90.00
_cell.angle_gamma   90.00
#
_symmetry.space_group_name_H-M   'P 1'
#
loop_
_entity.id
_entity.type
_entity.pdbx_description
1 polymer ?
#
loop_
_entity_poly.entity_id
_entity_poly.type
_entity_poly.pdbx_seq_one_letter_code
_entity_poly.pdbx_strand_id
1 'polypeptide(L)'
;LEKVKTDLLSLLFLFIISTIGIIVSLLLLEAIFYFSPPVKKTILITFFSLLFLVILLVGLFLLLINKEYFKNYSGWTLAKIIGENIFPKNSDTALNALQIETNNNENQSNELANNFTSDIAKKIQDHNPKDLLDKKPLFNIKIATISVMLLSIVLLSIFSRQSANSFYRWKNHDETFYAPKPFQLISLTKNHHILGGEKSSITIISEGASPDTVYLKLSPTQISTKKRDSLKISLKSGRDVNGFYQFKLPELFQDYEYSAIVNAKYFYEAWEVVQSKPDTIFVTDRPKLEKFEILIIPPSYSRLPIEEHDGSIAAVQGLKGSKVKINLSSNRKLKSSFIKKNDSIQYLSTIGNKGSGSFIIHEEGEFSIHLVDPRGITNRDPIPYRINIIPDYNPIINIIKPAPIITLGNNQIIGF
;
A
#
# COMPACT_ATOMS: atom_id res chain seq x y z
N LEU A 1 -48.09 -40.61 -5.05
CA LEU A 1 -48.30 -39.29 -4.40
C LEU A 1 -47.45 -39.18 -3.13
N GLU A 2 -47.53 -40.14 -2.18
CA GLU A 2 -46.77 -40.06 -0.90
C GLU A 2 -45.26 -40.02 -1.08
N LYS A 3 -44.69 -40.78 -2.04
CA LYS A 3 -43.27 -40.72 -2.37
C LYS A 3 -42.85 -39.30 -2.85
N VAL A 4 -43.66 -38.73 -3.75
CA VAL A 4 -43.41 -37.35 -4.25
C VAL A 4 -43.44 -36.33 -3.09
N LYS A 5 -44.42 -36.46 -2.16
CA LYS A 5 -44.47 -35.61 -0.97
C LYS A 5 -43.24 -35.76 -0.09
N THR A 6 -42.76 -36.97 0.16
CA THR A 6 -41.57 -37.25 0.98
C THR A 6 -40.32 -36.67 0.36
N ASP A 7 -40.14 -36.85 -0.94
CA ASP A 7 -38.98 -36.31 -1.66
C ASP A 7 -39.01 -34.79 -1.76
N LEU A 8 -40.22 -34.18 -1.97
CA LEU A 8 -40.41 -32.73 -1.92
C LEU A 8 -40.11 -32.14 -0.53
N LEU A 9 -40.56 -32.79 0.55
CA LEU A 9 -40.25 -32.38 1.91
C LEU A 9 -38.72 -32.44 2.16
N SER A 10 -38.05 -33.48 1.66
CA SER A 10 -36.58 -33.59 1.76
C SER A 10 -35.90 -32.47 1.03
N LEU A 11 -36.34 -32.14 -0.19
CA LEU A 11 -35.80 -31.00 -0.97
C LEU A 11 -36.06 -29.66 -0.26
N LEU A 12 -37.23 -29.47 0.34
CA LEU A 12 -37.58 -28.27 1.12
C LEU A 12 -36.63 -28.09 2.32
N PHE A 13 -36.40 -29.16 3.09
CA PHE A 13 -35.46 -29.10 4.22
C PHE A 13 -34.02 -28.82 3.77
N LEU A 14 -33.54 -29.42 2.68
CA LEU A 14 -32.25 -29.13 2.10
C LEU A 14 -32.16 -27.66 1.66
N PHE A 15 -33.21 -27.14 1.04
CA PHE A 15 -33.28 -25.75 0.64
C PHE A 15 -33.21 -24.79 1.84
N ILE A 16 -33.93 -25.11 2.94
CA ILE A 16 -33.89 -24.33 4.19
C ILE A 16 -32.48 -24.35 4.77
N ILE A 17 -31.83 -25.51 4.86
CA ILE A 17 -30.44 -25.62 5.35
C ILE A 17 -29.49 -24.74 4.54
N SER A 18 -29.52 -24.85 3.21
CA SER A 18 -28.63 -24.10 2.34
C SER A 18 -28.87 -22.60 2.43
N THR A 19 -30.14 -22.17 2.47
CA THR A 19 -30.51 -20.75 2.59
C THR A 19 -30.06 -20.14 3.92
N ILE A 20 -30.30 -20.82 5.05
CA ILE A 20 -29.85 -20.40 6.37
C ILE A 20 -28.30 -20.33 6.39
N GLY A 21 -27.63 -21.36 5.89
CA GLY A 21 -26.17 -21.40 5.84
C GLY A 21 -25.58 -20.25 5.03
N ILE A 22 -26.15 -19.94 3.87
CA ILE A 22 -25.72 -18.80 3.03
C ILE A 22 -25.95 -17.48 3.75
N ILE A 23 -27.14 -17.25 4.33
CA ILE A 23 -27.45 -16.00 5.03
C ILE A 23 -26.49 -15.77 6.21
N VAL A 24 -26.30 -16.78 7.06
CA VAL A 24 -25.38 -16.67 8.21
C VAL A 24 -23.95 -16.42 7.74
N SER A 25 -23.50 -17.13 6.70
CA SER A 25 -22.17 -16.92 6.12
C SER A 25 -22.01 -15.50 5.57
N LEU A 26 -23.01 -14.98 4.86
CA LEU A 26 -22.96 -13.60 4.34
C LEU A 26 -22.93 -12.55 5.45
N LEU A 27 -23.66 -12.76 6.55
CA LEU A 27 -23.62 -11.87 7.71
C LEU A 27 -22.23 -11.87 8.38
N LEU A 28 -21.63 -13.03 8.56
CA LEU A 28 -20.31 -13.15 9.17
C LEU A 28 -19.20 -12.61 8.25
N LEU A 29 -19.27 -12.86 6.95
CA LEU A 29 -18.32 -12.31 5.99
C LEU A 29 -18.41 -10.79 5.92
N GLU A 30 -19.64 -10.21 5.91
CA GLU A 30 -19.79 -8.76 5.96
C GLU A 30 -19.24 -8.15 7.25
N ALA A 31 -19.32 -8.88 8.39
CA ALA A 31 -18.75 -8.43 9.65
C ALA A 31 -17.23 -8.24 9.57
N ILE A 32 -16.56 -9.05 8.75
CA ILE A 32 -15.11 -9.06 8.58
C ILE A 32 -14.68 -8.12 7.44
N PHE A 33 -15.31 -8.23 6.26
CA PHE A 33 -14.80 -7.63 5.02
C PHE A 33 -15.37 -6.26 4.69
N TYR A 34 -16.48 -5.84 5.29
CA TYR A 34 -17.11 -4.54 4.99
C TYR A 34 -17.29 -4.31 3.49
N PHE A 35 -18.01 -5.22 2.82
CA PHE A 35 -18.16 -5.21 1.37
C PHE A 35 -18.62 -3.86 0.82
N SER A 36 -18.01 -3.45 -0.29
CA SER A 36 -18.42 -2.23 -0.99
C SER A 36 -19.82 -2.36 -1.61
N PRO A 37 -20.55 -1.25 -1.83
CA PRO A 37 -21.89 -1.27 -2.44
C PRO A 37 -22.02 -2.08 -3.73
N PRO A 38 -21.10 -1.98 -4.73
CA PRO A 38 -21.22 -2.80 -5.94
C PRO A 38 -21.11 -4.30 -5.66
N VAL A 39 -20.23 -4.71 -4.74
CA VAL A 39 -20.08 -6.12 -4.34
C VAL A 39 -21.37 -6.63 -3.67
N LYS A 40 -21.95 -5.87 -2.74
CA LYS A 40 -23.22 -6.20 -2.10
C LYS A 40 -24.35 -6.38 -3.12
N LYS A 41 -24.50 -5.44 -4.07
CA LYS A 41 -25.49 -5.53 -5.14
C LYS A 41 -25.32 -6.81 -5.97
N THR A 42 -24.08 -7.11 -6.38
CA THR A 42 -23.80 -8.33 -7.14
C THR A 42 -24.17 -9.58 -6.36
N ILE A 43 -23.80 -9.66 -5.08
CA ILE A 43 -24.13 -10.80 -4.21
C ILE A 43 -25.66 -10.95 -4.07
N LEU A 44 -26.39 -9.86 -3.82
CA LEU A 44 -27.85 -9.89 -3.68
C LEU A 44 -28.53 -10.33 -4.98
N ILE A 45 -28.14 -9.77 -6.12
CA ILE A 45 -28.67 -10.16 -7.43
C ILE A 45 -28.41 -11.65 -7.69
N THR A 46 -27.18 -12.13 -7.43
CA THR A 46 -26.82 -13.53 -7.60
C THR A 46 -27.63 -14.43 -6.67
N PHE A 47 -27.79 -14.05 -5.41
CA PHE A 47 -28.58 -14.79 -4.42
C PHE A 47 -30.04 -14.93 -4.85
N PHE A 48 -30.70 -13.82 -5.21
CA PHE A 48 -32.10 -13.84 -5.65
C PHE A 48 -32.29 -14.54 -7.00
N SER A 49 -31.34 -14.42 -7.92
CA SER A 49 -31.35 -15.16 -9.19
C SER A 49 -31.24 -16.66 -8.98
N LEU A 50 -30.36 -17.10 -8.07
CA LEU A 50 -30.22 -18.51 -7.72
C LEU A 50 -31.51 -19.06 -7.06
N LEU A 51 -32.08 -18.29 -6.13
CA LEU A 51 -33.33 -18.64 -5.46
C LEU A 51 -34.48 -18.78 -6.46
N PHE A 52 -34.60 -17.85 -7.40
CA PHE A 52 -35.60 -17.92 -8.47
C PHE A 52 -35.38 -19.15 -9.36
N LEU A 53 -34.12 -19.45 -9.73
CA LEU A 53 -33.79 -20.63 -10.52
C LEU A 53 -34.18 -21.92 -9.79
N VAL A 54 -33.94 -22.03 -8.47
CA VAL A 54 -34.32 -23.21 -7.69
C VAL A 54 -35.85 -23.38 -7.69
N ILE A 55 -36.62 -22.32 -7.50
CA ILE A 55 -38.08 -22.34 -7.55
C ILE A 55 -38.57 -22.83 -8.92
N LEU A 56 -37.96 -22.30 -10.00
CA LEU A 56 -38.32 -22.72 -11.36
C LEU A 56 -38.00 -24.20 -11.62
N LEU A 57 -36.82 -24.66 -11.15
CA LEU A 57 -36.46 -26.08 -11.27
C LEU A 57 -37.38 -27.00 -10.49
N VAL A 58 -37.80 -26.62 -9.29
CA VAL A 58 -38.81 -27.37 -8.50
C VAL A 58 -40.13 -27.40 -9.24
N GLY A 59 -40.59 -26.29 -9.80
CA GLY A 59 -41.78 -26.24 -10.61
C GLY A 59 -41.73 -27.16 -11.83
N LEU A 60 -40.60 -27.11 -12.57
CA LEU A 60 -40.33 -27.97 -13.74
C LEU A 60 -40.30 -29.47 -13.33
N PHE A 61 -39.66 -29.76 -12.19
CA PHE A 61 -39.58 -31.13 -11.65
C PHE A 61 -41.01 -31.69 -11.37
N LEU A 62 -41.89 -30.89 -10.77
CA LEU A 62 -43.28 -31.29 -10.53
C LEU A 62 -44.06 -31.54 -11.82
N LEU A 63 -43.86 -30.69 -12.85
CA LEU A 63 -44.52 -30.88 -14.15
C LEU A 63 -44.03 -32.16 -14.86
N LEU A 64 -42.72 -32.46 -14.77
CA LEU A 64 -42.16 -33.65 -15.37
C LEU A 64 -42.56 -34.96 -14.65
N ILE A 65 -42.73 -34.91 -13.32
CA ILE A 65 -43.30 -36.07 -12.57
C ILE A 65 -44.72 -36.34 -13.03
N ASN A 66 -45.56 -35.32 -13.17
CA ASN A 66 -46.92 -35.50 -13.64
C ASN A 66 -47.04 -36.08 -15.04
N LYS A 67 -46.00 -35.93 -15.87
CA LYS A 67 -45.89 -36.55 -17.20
C LYS A 67 -45.17 -37.91 -17.20
N GLU A 68 -44.97 -38.50 -16.01
CA GLU A 68 -44.29 -39.81 -15.83
C GLU A 68 -42.88 -39.87 -16.46
N TYR A 69 -42.24 -38.76 -16.68
CA TYR A 69 -40.94 -38.69 -17.33
C TYR A 69 -39.82 -39.36 -16.52
N PHE A 70 -39.95 -39.40 -15.22
CA PHE A 70 -38.95 -40.01 -14.35
C PHE A 70 -39.31 -41.45 -13.97
N LYS A 71 -38.45 -42.41 -14.36
CA LYS A 71 -38.57 -43.84 -14.05
C LYS A 71 -38.77 -44.10 -12.54
N ASN A 72 -38.16 -43.32 -11.67
CA ASN A 72 -38.26 -43.48 -10.22
C ASN A 72 -39.68 -43.26 -9.66
N TYR A 73 -40.57 -42.62 -10.40
CA TYR A 73 -41.97 -42.38 -10.05
C TYR A 73 -42.93 -43.13 -10.97
N SER A 74 -42.40 -44.00 -11.84
CA SER A 74 -43.24 -44.86 -12.67
C SER A 74 -43.97 -45.94 -11.84
N GLY A 75 -45.11 -46.41 -12.32
CA GLY A 75 -45.87 -47.48 -11.70
C GLY A 75 -45.05 -48.74 -11.44
N TRP A 76 -44.14 -49.05 -12.38
CA TRP A 76 -43.22 -50.19 -12.30
C TRP A 76 -42.26 -50.11 -11.10
N THR A 77 -41.62 -48.98 -10.90
CA THR A 77 -40.67 -48.75 -9.78
C THR A 77 -41.43 -48.75 -8.43
N LEU A 78 -42.62 -48.17 -8.41
CA LEU A 78 -43.47 -48.19 -7.22
C LEU A 78 -43.95 -49.59 -6.89
N ALA A 79 -44.39 -50.37 -7.87
CA ALA A 79 -44.78 -51.79 -7.68
C ALA A 79 -43.64 -52.63 -7.12
N LYS A 80 -42.38 -52.40 -7.56
CA LYS A 80 -41.22 -53.04 -6.99
C LYS A 80 -40.99 -52.68 -5.51
N ILE A 81 -41.04 -51.41 -5.16
CA ILE A 81 -40.90 -50.95 -3.78
C ILE A 81 -42.00 -51.53 -2.88
N ILE A 82 -43.23 -51.56 -3.36
CA ILE A 82 -44.38 -52.17 -2.65
C ILE A 82 -44.16 -53.65 -2.46
N GLY A 83 -43.69 -54.38 -3.52
CA GLY A 83 -43.39 -55.79 -3.46
C GLY A 83 -42.32 -56.12 -2.41
N GLU A 84 -41.20 -55.39 -2.40
CA GLU A 84 -40.14 -55.57 -1.42
C GLU A 84 -40.57 -55.38 0.03
N ASN A 85 -41.50 -54.46 0.29
CA ASN A 85 -41.98 -54.17 1.65
C ASN A 85 -43.12 -55.05 2.12
N ILE A 86 -44.09 -55.37 1.26
CA ILE A 86 -45.29 -56.15 1.63
C ILE A 86 -45.04 -57.65 1.46
N PHE A 87 -44.29 -58.07 0.43
CA PHE A 87 -44.06 -59.47 0.06
C PHE A 87 -42.58 -59.84 0.14
N PRO A 88 -41.90 -59.77 1.30
CA PRO A 88 -40.45 -59.92 1.38
C PRO A 88 -39.93 -61.32 0.88
N LYS A 89 -40.79 -62.34 0.90
CA LYS A 89 -40.45 -63.69 0.35
C LYS A 89 -40.56 -63.75 -1.18
N ASN A 90 -41.44 -62.93 -1.77
CA ASN A 90 -41.70 -62.92 -3.22
C ASN A 90 -41.84 -61.48 -3.68
N SER A 91 -40.75 -60.74 -3.70
CA SER A 91 -40.71 -59.26 -3.93
C SER A 91 -41.29 -58.86 -5.30
N ASP A 92 -41.27 -59.72 -6.27
CA ASP A 92 -41.82 -59.45 -7.60
C ASP A 92 -43.33 -59.58 -7.73
N THR A 93 -44.02 -60.00 -6.66
CA THR A 93 -45.48 -60.26 -6.68
C THR A 93 -46.31 -59.05 -7.11
N ALA A 94 -46.01 -57.86 -6.58
CA ALA A 94 -46.72 -56.63 -6.95
C ALA A 94 -46.37 -56.18 -8.39
N LEU A 95 -45.10 -56.41 -8.82
CA LEU A 95 -44.64 -56.12 -10.17
C LEU A 95 -45.35 -57.04 -11.18
N ASN A 96 -45.44 -58.34 -10.87
CA ASN A 96 -46.11 -59.34 -11.71
C ASN A 96 -47.62 -59.05 -11.81
N ALA A 97 -48.27 -58.65 -10.70
CA ALA A 97 -49.67 -58.23 -10.73
C ALA A 97 -49.88 -57.02 -11.66
N LEU A 98 -49.01 -56.05 -11.63
CA LEU A 98 -49.07 -54.86 -12.49
C LEU A 98 -48.82 -55.24 -13.96
N GLN A 99 -47.90 -56.19 -14.24
CA GLN A 99 -47.66 -56.71 -15.58
C GLN A 99 -48.85 -57.44 -16.16
N ILE A 100 -49.51 -58.26 -15.36
CA ILE A 100 -50.70 -58.95 -15.74
C ILE A 100 -51.83 -58.01 -16.09
N GLU A 101 -52.04 -56.98 -15.23
CA GLU A 101 -53.06 -55.97 -15.44
C GLU A 101 -52.82 -55.14 -16.71
N THR A 102 -51.59 -54.71 -16.96
CA THR A 102 -51.21 -53.93 -18.17
C THR A 102 -51.23 -54.74 -19.45
N ASN A 103 -50.98 -56.05 -19.39
CA ASN A 103 -50.94 -56.92 -20.55
C ASN A 103 -52.28 -57.63 -20.82
N ASN A 104 -53.28 -57.49 -19.95
CA ASN A 104 -54.61 -58.07 -20.06
C ASN A 104 -55.38 -57.32 -21.18
N ASN A 105 -55.22 -57.80 -22.43
CA ASN A 105 -56.05 -57.33 -23.52
C ASN A 105 -57.49 -57.81 -23.27
N GLU A 106 -58.50 -57.01 -23.50
CA GLU A 106 -59.93 -57.14 -23.22
C GLU A 106 -60.59 -58.40 -23.78
N ASN A 107 -59.84 -59.24 -24.50
CA ASN A 107 -60.39 -60.42 -25.25
C ASN A 107 -60.09 -61.78 -24.65
N GLN A 108 -59.43 -61.90 -23.50
CA GLN A 108 -59.28 -63.20 -22.82
C GLN A 108 -59.70 -63.03 -21.34
N SER A 109 -60.87 -63.64 -21.03
CA SER A 109 -61.40 -63.81 -19.66
C SER A 109 -60.52 -64.76 -18.85
N ASN A 110 -59.37 -64.29 -18.37
CA ASN A 110 -58.53 -65.04 -17.42
C ASN A 110 -59.05 -64.74 -16.00
N GLU A 111 -60.07 -65.49 -15.61
CA GLU A 111 -60.66 -65.37 -14.24
C GLU A 111 -59.58 -65.57 -13.16
N LEU A 112 -58.58 -66.40 -13.41
CA LEU A 112 -57.42 -66.56 -12.53
C LEU A 112 -56.54 -65.36 -12.45
N ALA A 113 -56.29 -64.64 -13.56
CA ALA A 113 -55.48 -63.37 -13.57
C ALA A 113 -56.17 -62.27 -12.83
N ASN A 114 -57.51 -62.10 -13.01
CA ASN A 114 -58.31 -61.10 -12.30
C ASN A 114 -58.41 -61.40 -10.82
N ASN A 115 -58.57 -62.66 -10.41
CA ASN A 115 -58.58 -63.06 -9.00
C ASN A 115 -57.21 -62.78 -8.34
N PHE A 116 -56.10 -63.11 -9.02
CA PHE A 116 -54.76 -62.81 -8.53
C PHE A 116 -54.50 -61.29 -8.35
N THR A 117 -54.81 -60.50 -9.36
CA THR A 117 -54.58 -59.04 -9.29
C THR A 117 -55.48 -58.40 -8.22
N SER A 118 -56.75 -58.85 -8.06
CA SER A 118 -57.68 -58.38 -7.03
C SER A 118 -57.23 -58.73 -5.60
N ASP A 119 -56.69 -59.96 -5.42
CA ASP A 119 -56.15 -60.39 -4.11
C ASP A 119 -54.92 -59.60 -3.70
N ILE A 120 -54.03 -59.34 -4.65
CA ILE A 120 -52.85 -58.50 -4.40
C ILE A 120 -53.28 -57.04 -4.11
N ALA A 121 -54.20 -56.49 -4.88
CA ALA A 121 -54.74 -55.13 -4.64
C ALA A 121 -55.37 -55.00 -3.24
N LYS A 122 -56.17 -56.01 -2.78
CA LYS A 122 -56.72 -55.98 -1.40
C LYS A 122 -55.60 -55.98 -0.36
N LYS A 123 -54.61 -56.88 -0.48
CA LYS A 123 -53.49 -56.93 0.44
C LYS A 123 -52.68 -55.61 0.48
N ILE A 124 -52.55 -54.92 -0.64
CA ILE A 124 -51.87 -53.61 -0.71
C ILE A 124 -52.76 -52.54 -0.05
N GLN A 125 -54.10 -52.55 -0.23
CA GLN A 125 -55.03 -51.60 0.38
C GLN A 125 -55.05 -51.64 1.92
N ASP A 126 -54.77 -52.80 2.51
CA ASP A 126 -54.70 -52.98 3.96
C ASP A 126 -53.51 -52.31 4.59
N HIS A 127 -52.52 -51.87 3.78
CA HIS A 127 -51.32 -51.24 4.26
C HIS A 127 -51.35 -49.72 4.03
N ASN A 128 -50.88 -48.95 5.03
CA ASN A 128 -50.80 -47.50 4.90
C ASN A 128 -49.62 -47.15 3.95
N PRO A 129 -49.85 -46.43 2.83
CA PRO A 129 -48.80 -46.04 1.90
C PRO A 129 -47.58 -45.34 2.53
N LYS A 130 -47.79 -44.68 3.66
CA LYS A 130 -46.75 -43.98 4.43
C LYS A 130 -45.73 -44.92 5.09
N ASP A 131 -46.14 -46.14 5.39
CA ASP A 131 -45.30 -47.14 6.08
C ASP A 131 -44.49 -47.97 5.09
N LEU A 132 -44.82 -47.89 3.81
CA LEU A 132 -44.10 -48.57 2.71
C LEU A 132 -42.91 -47.80 2.19
N LEU A 133 -42.71 -46.54 2.66
CA LEU A 133 -41.58 -45.72 2.21
C LEU A 133 -40.52 -45.68 3.31
N ASP A 134 -39.26 -45.77 2.89
CA ASP A 134 -38.12 -45.52 3.81
C ASP A 134 -38.11 -44.06 4.28
N LYS A 135 -38.38 -43.88 5.56
CA LYS A 135 -38.43 -42.55 6.21
C LYS A 135 -37.08 -42.09 6.76
N LYS A 136 -36.05 -42.95 6.76
CA LYS A 136 -34.73 -42.64 7.31
C LYS A 136 -34.06 -41.43 6.65
N PRO A 137 -34.06 -41.28 5.30
CA PRO A 137 -33.45 -40.14 4.64
C PRO A 137 -34.12 -38.81 5.08
N LEU A 138 -35.43 -38.77 5.09
CA LEU A 138 -36.18 -37.58 5.53
C LEU A 138 -35.92 -37.26 7.00
N PHE A 139 -35.85 -38.26 7.87
CA PHE A 139 -35.55 -38.09 9.29
C PHE A 139 -34.15 -37.51 9.50
N ASN A 140 -33.15 -38.03 8.80
CA ASN A 140 -31.76 -37.53 8.87
C ASN A 140 -31.65 -36.08 8.39
N ILE A 141 -32.34 -35.71 7.32
CA ILE A 141 -32.37 -34.33 6.81
C ILE A 141 -33.08 -33.40 7.81
N LYS A 142 -34.17 -33.83 8.45
CA LYS A 142 -34.85 -33.04 9.51
C LYS A 142 -33.91 -32.78 10.69
N ILE A 143 -33.19 -33.79 11.17
CA ILE A 143 -32.19 -33.61 12.24
C ILE A 143 -31.10 -32.65 11.81
N ALA A 144 -30.57 -32.80 10.62
CA ALA A 144 -29.56 -31.89 10.08
C ALA A 144 -30.07 -30.44 10.01
N THR A 145 -31.32 -30.24 9.60
CA THR A 145 -31.97 -28.91 9.57
C THR A 145 -32.04 -28.29 10.94
N ILE A 146 -32.52 -29.04 11.93
CA ILE A 146 -32.59 -28.58 13.33
C ILE A 146 -31.21 -28.27 13.87
N SER A 147 -30.22 -29.11 13.60
CA SER A 147 -28.82 -28.91 14.04
C SER A 147 -28.21 -27.64 13.44
N VAL A 148 -28.39 -27.42 12.14
CA VAL A 148 -27.90 -26.19 11.46
C VAL A 148 -28.62 -24.95 12.01
N MET A 149 -29.93 -25.04 12.26
CA MET A 149 -30.72 -23.93 12.83
C MET A 149 -30.21 -23.57 14.24
N LEU A 150 -30.02 -24.58 15.10
CA LEU A 150 -29.48 -24.36 16.46
C LEU A 150 -28.07 -23.79 16.41
N LEU A 151 -27.17 -24.35 15.55
CA LEU A 151 -25.81 -23.82 15.36
C LEU A 151 -25.84 -22.36 14.88
N SER A 152 -26.72 -22.03 13.95
CA SER A 152 -26.91 -20.67 13.46
C SER A 152 -27.35 -19.71 14.56
N ILE A 153 -28.28 -20.11 15.41
CA ILE A 153 -28.75 -19.32 16.57
C ILE A 153 -27.58 -19.09 17.55
N VAL A 154 -26.82 -20.13 17.86
CA VAL A 154 -25.65 -20.01 18.74
C VAL A 154 -24.61 -19.05 18.16
N LEU A 155 -24.24 -19.19 16.88
CA LEU A 155 -23.29 -18.30 16.22
C LEU A 155 -23.79 -16.85 16.22
N LEU A 156 -25.06 -16.61 15.85
CA LEU A 156 -25.65 -15.28 15.84
C LEU A 156 -25.76 -14.67 17.25
N SER A 157 -25.93 -15.50 18.29
CA SER A 157 -25.95 -15.05 19.69
C SER A 157 -24.56 -14.66 20.19
N ILE A 158 -23.55 -15.47 19.90
CA ILE A 158 -22.14 -15.16 20.26
C ILE A 158 -21.69 -13.86 19.56
N PHE A 159 -22.00 -13.70 18.31
CA PHE A 159 -21.63 -12.53 17.50
C PHE A 159 -22.82 -11.56 17.30
N SER A 160 -23.69 -11.42 18.31
CA SER A 160 -24.95 -10.67 18.18
C SER A 160 -24.75 -9.23 17.71
N ARG A 161 -23.82 -8.50 18.31
CA ARG A 161 -23.51 -7.12 17.94
C ARG A 161 -22.97 -7.00 16.51
N GLN A 162 -22.04 -7.89 16.14
CA GLN A 162 -21.44 -7.93 14.81
C GLN A 162 -22.49 -8.30 13.74
N SER A 163 -23.34 -9.30 14.04
CA SER A 163 -24.42 -9.75 13.15
C SER A 163 -25.49 -8.68 12.95
N ALA A 164 -25.88 -7.98 14.02
CA ALA A 164 -26.83 -6.86 13.93
C ALA A 164 -26.28 -5.72 13.06
N ASN A 165 -25.01 -5.34 13.28
CA ASN A 165 -24.34 -4.33 12.46
C ASN A 165 -24.20 -4.77 11.01
N SER A 166 -23.87 -6.05 10.75
CA SER A 166 -23.79 -6.61 9.39
C SER A 166 -25.14 -6.60 8.70
N PHE A 167 -26.21 -6.99 9.43
CA PHE A 167 -27.57 -6.93 8.91
C PHE A 167 -27.97 -5.50 8.54
N TYR A 168 -27.66 -4.52 9.39
CA TYR A 168 -27.90 -3.11 9.09
C TYR A 168 -27.15 -2.68 7.81
N ARG A 169 -25.89 -3.08 7.63
CA ARG A 169 -25.10 -2.80 6.42
C ARG A 169 -25.64 -3.49 5.17
N TRP A 170 -26.21 -4.71 5.30
CA TRP A 170 -26.91 -5.38 4.20
C TRP A 170 -28.21 -4.69 3.84
N LYS A 171 -28.96 -4.22 4.82
CA LYS A 171 -30.20 -3.45 4.59
C LYS A 171 -29.89 -2.16 3.81
N ASN A 172 -28.82 -1.47 4.17
CA ASN A 172 -28.38 -0.24 3.53
C ASN A 172 -27.22 -0.53 2.52
N HIS A 173 -27.46 -1.47 1.63
CA HIS A 173 -26.44 -1.99 0.71
C HIS A 173 -25.90 -0.95 -0.30
N ASP A 174 -26.61 0.18 -0.49
CA ASP A 174 -26.19 1.30 -1.35
C ASP A 174 -25.17 2.23 -0.67
N GLU A 175 -25.04 2.16 0.66
CA GLU A 175 -24.15 2.99 1.44
C GLU A 175 -22.76 2.34 1.61
N THR A 176 -21.73 3.19 1.63
CA THR A 176 -20.36 2.75 1.91
C THR A 176 -20.11 2.79 3.41
N PHE A 177 -19.75 1.66 3.98
CA PHE A 177 -19.34 1.52 5.37
C PHE A 177 -17.85 1.25 5.46
N TYR A 178 -17.16 1.96 6.36
CA TYR A 178 -15.74 1.78 6.60
C TYR A 178 -15.52 0.94 7.86
N ALA A 179 -14.54 0.05 7.79
CA ALA A 179 -14.13 -0.71 8.94
C ALA A 179 -13.51 0.21 10.02
N PRO A 180 -13.80 -0.02 11.30
CA PRO A 180 -13.16 0.75 12.36
C PRO A 180 -11.65 0.54 12.34
N LYS A 181 -10.91 1.64 12.38
CA LYS A 181 -9.45 1.60 12.44
C LYS A 181 -9.00 1.16 13.83
N PRO A 182 -8.06 0.20 13.93
CA PRO A 182 -7.64 -0.35 15.23
C PRO A 182 -6.77 0.63 16.04
N PHE A 183 -6.24 1.68 15.40
CA PHE A 183 -5.40 2.71 16.00
C PHE A 183 -5.47 4.01 15.21
N GLN A 184 -4.97 5.09 15.80
CA GLN A 184 -4.73 6.36 15.15
C GLN A 184 -3.24 6.71 15.22
N LEU A 185 -2.71 7.31 14.16
CA LEU A 185 -1.34 7.81 14.13
C LEU A 185 -1.33 9.31 14.36
N ILE A 186 -0.54 9.77 15.33
CA ILE A 186 -0.45 11.16 15.72
C ILE A 186 1.01 11.62 15.64
N SER A 187 1.26 12.73 14.95
CA SER A 187 2.55 13.37 14.96
C SER A 187 2.71 14.21 16.24
N LEU A 188 3.77 13.98 16.98
CA LEU A 188 4.16 14.82 18.12
C LEU A 188 4.90 16.07 17.66
N THR A 189 5.54 16.03 16.48
CA THR A 189 6.31 17.11 15.89
C THR A 189 5.39 17.91 14.96
N LYS A 190 4.77 19.00 15.46
CA LYS A 190 3.89 19.84 14.65
C LYS A 190 4.64 21.08 14.14
N ASN A 191 4.29 21.55 12.92
CA ASN A 191 4.85 22.75 12.29
C ASN A 191 6.38 22.79 12.39
N HIS A 192 7.01 21.74 11.91
CA HIS A 192 8.45 21.56 12.08
C HIS A 192 9.25 22.51 11.20
N HIS A 193 10.00 23.44 11.84
CA HIS A 193 10.86 24.40 11.15
C HIS A 193 12.31 23.94 11.24
N ILE A 194 12.95 23.77 10.10
CA ILE A 194 14.37 23.38 10.00
C ILE A 194 15.13 24.29 9.05
N LEU A 195 16.44 24.36 9.22
CA LEU A 195 17.31 25.01 8.24
C LEU A 195 17.68 24.04 7.09
N GLY A 196 17.80 24.57 5.89
CA GLY A 196 18.18 23.76 4.72
C GLY A 196 19.43 22.92 4.98
N GLY A 197 19.30 21.59 4.79
CA GLY A 197 20.34 20.61 5.04
C GLY A 197 20.60 20.26 6.51
N GLU A 198 19.77 20.69 7.43
CA GLU A 198 19.88 20.35 8.85
C GLU A 198 19.39 18.93 9.11
N LYS A 199 20.10 18.18 9.97
CA LYS A 199 19.66 16.87 10.43
C LYS A 199 18.50 17.06 11.42
N SER A 200 17.39 16.38 11.16
CA SER A 200 16.21 16.47 12.00
C SER A 200 15.49 15.12 12.08
N SER A 201 14.51 15.02 12.97
CA SER A 201 13.70 13.82 13.14
C SER A 201 12.24 14.15 13.41
N ILE A 202 11.35 13.27 12.98
CA ILE A 202 9.92 13.31 13.28
C ILE A 202 9.58 12.13 14.18
N THR A 203 8.76 12.40 15.20
CA THR A 203 8.27 11.39 16.13
C THR A 203 6.76 11.21 15.95
N ILE A 204 6.34 9.97 15.74
CA ILE A 204 4.94 9.55 15.60
C ILE A 204 4.61 8.62 16.75
N ILE A 205 3.39 8.73 17.27
CA ILE A 205 2.81 7.79 18.24
C ILE A 205 1.57 7.11 17.65
N SER A 206 1.25 5.93 18.18
CA SER A 206 0.02 5.22 17.89
C SER A 206 -0.87 5.22 19.12
N GLU A 207 -2.10 5.69 18.99
CA GLU A 207 -3.17 5.56 19.99
C GLU A 207 -4.07 4.37 19.63
N GLY A 208 -4.23 3.42 20.54
CA GLY A 208 -4.90 2.14 20.32
C GLY A 208 -3.91 0.98 20.13
N ALA A 209 -4.19 0.07 19.21
CA ALA A 209 -3.25 -1.00 18.86
C ALA A 209 -1.96 -0.40 18.28
N SER A 210 -0.82 -0.98 18.62
CA SER A 210 0.48 -0.46 18.15
C SER A 210 1.00 -1.33 17.02
N PRO A 211 1.10 -0.79 15.78
CA PRO A 211 1.66 -1.54 14.65
C PRO A 211 3.18 -1.76 14.83
N ASP A 212 3.69 -2.88 14.31
CA ASP A 212 5.12 -3.19 14.35
C ASP A 212 5.96 -2.18 13.55
N THR A 213 5.39 -1.65 12.49
CA THR A 213 6.09 -0.78 11.54
C THR A 213 5.17 0.33 11.06
N VAL A 214 5.70 1.54 11.03
CA VAL A 214 5.07 2.73 10.46
C VAL A 214 5.95 3.26 9.34
N TYR A 215 5.33 3.74 8.26
CA TYR A 215 5.99 4.42 7.16
C TYR A 215 5.67 5.90 7.19
N LEU A 216 6.69 6.74 7.05
CA LEU A 216 6.54 8.18 6.88
C LEU A 216 6.70 8.52 5.39
N LYS A 217 5.67 9.08 4.79
CA LYS A 217 5.71 9.58 3.40
C LYS A 217 5.91 11.09 3.42
N LEU A 218 6.92 11.55 2.69
CA LEU A 218 7.19 12.97 2.47
C LEU A 218 6.96 13.32 1.00
N SER A 219 6.29 14.43 0.75
CA SER A 219 6.00 14.95 -0.59
C SER A 219 6.34 16.44 -0.65
N PRO A 220 7.10 16.93 -1.63
CA PRO A 220 7.42 18.35 -1.75
C PRO A 220 6.17 19.17 -2.03
N THR A 221 6.07 20.37 -1.40
CA THR A 221 4.87 21.21 -1.48
C THR A 221 4.82 22.09 -2.75
N GLN A 222 5.97 22.51 -3.30
CA GLN A 222 6.06 23.57 -4.30
C GLN A 222 6.38 23.12 -5.74
N ILE A 223 6.23 21.82 -6.08
CA ILE A 223 6.63 21.29 -7.40
C ILE A 223 5.43 20.83 -8.21
N SER A 224 5.47 21.09 -9.54
CA SER A 224 4.43 20.63 -10.48
C SER A 224 4.25 19.10 -10.42
N THR A 225 3.02 18.64 -10.62
CA THR A 225 2.57 17.25 -10.43
C THR A 225 3.47 16.19 -11.07
N LYS A 226 4.04 16.44 -12.26
CA LYS A 226 4.93 15.47 -12.94
C LYS A 226 6.31 15.25 -12.29
N LYS A 227 6.85 16.26 -11.61
CA LYS A 227 8.12 16.17 -10.87
C LYS A 227 7.96 15.76 -9.40
N ARG A 228 6.73 15.88 -8.87
CA ARG A 228 6.44 15.61 -7.46
C ARG A 228 6.63 14.15 -7.08
N ASP A 229 6.32 13.24 -7.98
CA ASP A 229 6.39 11.79 -7.72
C ASP A 229 7.83 11.26 -7.64
N SER A 230 8.77 11.83 -8.39
CA SER A 230 10.17 11.44 -8.36
C SER A 230 10.92 11.91 -7.11
N LEU A 231 10.35 12.85 -6.35
CA LEU A 231 10.93 13.41 -5.12
C LEU A 231 10.20 12.95 -3.84
N LYS A 232 9.27 12.01 -3.97
CA LYS A 232 8.62 11.39 -2.80
C LYS A 232 9.61 10.53 -2.05
N ILE A 233 9.69 10.73 -0.74
CA ILE A 233 10.55 9.98 0.17
C ILE A 233 9.66 9.13 1.06
N SER A 234 10.00 7.86 1.23
CA SER A 234 9.33 6.96 2.17
C SER A 234 10.35 6.43 3.17
N LEU A 235 10.14 6.72 4.44
CA LEU A 235 10.97 6.26 5.54
C LEU A 235 10.21 5.22 6.34
N LYS A 236 10.94 4.23 6.88
CA LYS A 236 10.39 3.15 7.70
C LYS A 236 10.93 3.25 9.12
N SER A 237 10.06 3.09 10.12
CA SER A 237 10.46 2.99 11.52
C SER A 237 9.72 1.85 12.20
N GLY A 238 10.43 1.11 13.05
CA GLY A 238 9.85 0.21 14.02
C GLY A 238 9.52 0.95 15.32
N ARG A 239 8.75 0.30 16.19
CA ARG A 239 8.42 0.79 17.52
C ARG A 239 9.65 0.74 18.40
N ASP A 240 9.96 1.82 19.12
CA ASP A 240 11.00 1.85 20.14
C ASP A 240 10.50 1.32 21.49
N VAL A 241 11.39 1.28 22.51
CA VAL A 241 11.10 0.80 23.87
C VAL A 241 10.00 1.64 24.54
N ASN A 242 9.90 2.93 24.19
CA ASN A 242 8.93 3.87 24.75
C ASN A 242 7.61 3.94 23.94
N GLY A 243 7.48 3.15 22.88
CA GLY A 243 6.28 3.12 22.03
C GLY A 243 6.24 4.17 20.95
N PHE A 244 7.35 4.86 20.68
CA PHE A 244 7.47 5.88 19.64
C PHE A 244 8.03 5.31 18.34
N TYR A 245 7.67 5.96 17.22
CA TYR A 245 8.24 5.72 15.90
C TYR A 245 9.06 6.94 15.51
N GLN A 246 10.39 6.80 15.52
CA GLN A 246 11.29 7.90 15.18
C GLN A 246 11.79 7.77 13.75
N PHE A 247 11.66 8.86 12.99
CA PHE A 247 12.10 8.95 11.60
C PHE A 247 13.20 9.99 11.48
N LYS A 248 14.42 9.55 11.21
CA LYS A 248 15.52 10.44 10.86
C LYS A 248 15.30 10.96 9.45
N LEU A 249 15.17 12.29 9.31
CA LEU A 249 14.97 12.91 8.01
C LEU A 249 16.28 12.96 7.22
N PRO A 250 16.23 12.79 5.89
CA PRO A 250 17.34 13.16 5.03
C PRO A 250 17.54 14.67 5.04
N GLU A 251 18.61 15.15 4.42
CA GLU A 251 18.84 16.57 4.24
C GLU A 251 17.79 17.18 3.30
N LEU A 252 16.95 18.07 3.83
CA LEU A 252 15.89 18.72 3.09
C LEU A 252 16.28 20.16 2.75
N PHE A 253 15.95 20.61 1.54
CA PHE A 253 16.26 21.94 1.01
C PHE A 253 15.03 22.70 0.50
N GLN A 254 13.84 22.13 0.68
CA GLN A 254 12.54 22.71 0.33
C GLN A 254 11.47 22.19 1.28
N ASP A 255 10.30 22.81 1.30
CA ASP A 255 9.19 22.41 2.14
C ASP A 255 8.61 21.06 1.72
N TYR A 256 8.30 20.23 2.71
CA TYR A 256 7.67 18.92 2.52
C TYR A 256 6.42 18.78 3.37
N GLU A 257 5.37 18.30 2.76
CA GLU A 257 4.23 17.73 3.47
C GLU A 257 4.53 16.28 3.83
N TYR A 258 4.24 15.87 5.05
CA TYR A 258 4.42 14.50 5.49
C TYR A 258 3.19 13.89 6.13
N SER A 259 3.05 12.58 6.04
CA SER A 259 2.06 11.79 6.75
C SER A 259 2.61 10.42 7.09
N ALA A 260 2.24 9.92 8.28
CA ALA A 260 2.54 8.57 8.71
C ALA A 260 1.47 7.61 8.19
N ILE A 261 1.86 6.45 7.67
CA ILE A 261 0.98 5.49 7.03
C ILE A 261 1.31 4.07 7.50
N VAL A 262 0.26 3.30 7.76
CA VAL A 262 0.32 1.86 7.97
C VAL A 262 -0.72 1.21 7.07
N ASN A 263 -0.29 0.27 6.25
CA ASN A 263 -1.20 -0.56 5.45
C ASN A 263 -1.59 -1.81 6.23
N ALA A 264 -2.79 -2.30 6.01
CA ALA A 264 -3.22 -3.60 6.51
C ALA A 264 -2.24 -4.70 6.09
N LYS A 265 -1.93 -5.59 7.01
CA LYS A 265 -0.98 -6.70 6.78
C LYS A 265 -1.69 -7.92 6.17
N TYR A 266 -2.93 -8.14 6.59
CA TYR A 266 -3.71 -9.31 6.20
C TYR A 266 -4.93 -8.90 5.38
N PHE A 267 -5.32 -9.77 4.43
CA PHE A 267 -6.43 -9.53 3.51
C PHE A 267 -7.81 -9.40 4.18
N TYR A 268 -7.94 -9.89 5.42
CA TYR A 268 -9.17 -9.79 6.22
C TYR A 268 -9.24 -8.52 7.08
N GLU A 269 -8.22 -7.68 7.07
CA GLU A 269 -8.20 -6.38 7.75
C GLU A 269 -8.84 -5.33 6.85
N ALA A 270 -10.15 -5.17 6.95
CA ALA A 270 -10.94 -4.31 6.07
C ALA A 270 -10.67 -2.79 6.23
N TRP A 271 -9.85 -2.39 7.22
CA TRP A 271 -9.44 -0.99 7.40
C TRP A 271 -8.41 -0.49 6.37
N GLU A 272 -7.83 -1.40 5.57
CA GLU A 272 -6.87 -1.17 4.47
C GLU A 272 -5.68 -0.27 4.83
N VAL A 273 -5.95 0.99 5.18
CA VAL A 273 -4.92 2.00 5.46
C VAL A 273 -5.29 2.87 6.66
N VAL A 274 -4.36 3.01 7.59
CA VAL A 274 -4.39 4.06 8.63
C VAL A 274 -3.36 5.12 8.28
N GLN A 275 -3.80 6.36 8.16
CA GLN A 275 -2.96 7.51 7.84
C GLN A 275 -3.14 8.60 8.90
N SER A 276 -2.02 9.22 9.33
CA SER A 276 -2.06 10.41 10.19
C SER A 276 -2.62 11.61 9.43
N LYS A 277 -3.03 12.65 10.17
CA LYS A 277 -3.25 13.95 9.57
C LYS A 277 -1.95 14.42 8.90
N PRO A 278 -2.01 14.98 7.68
CA PRO A 278 -0.83 15.57 7.05
C PRO A 278 -0.35 16.78 7.85
N ASP A 279 0.96 16.98 7.88
CA ASP A 279 1.61 18.16 8.47
C ASP A 279 2.79 18.58 7.60
N THR A 280 3.36 19.77 7.83
CA THR A 280 4.35 20.35 6.96
C THR A 280 5.68 20.59 7.69
N ILE A 281 6.77 20.22 7.02
CA ILE A 281 8.13 20.61 7.39
C ILE A 281 8.47 21.85 6.59
N PHE A 282 8.68 22.96 7.30
CA PHE A 282 9.10 24.23 6.71
C PHE A 282 10.62 24.32 6.70
N VAL A 283 11.19 24.43 5.51
CA VAL A 283 12.63 24.51 5.33
C VAL A 283 13.03 25.94 5.04
N THR A 284 13.74 26.53 5.98
CA THR A 284 14.29 27.86 5.80
C THR A 284 15.59 27.79 5.01
N ASP A 285 15.61 28.43 3.85
CA ASP A 285 16.79 28.48 3.01
C ASP A 285 17.97 29.21 3.68
N ARG A 286 19.18 28.68 3.45
CA ARG A 286 20.44 29.33 3.81
C ARG A 286 20.92 30.26 2.69
N PRO A 287 21.71 31.30 3.00
CA PRO A 287 22.40 32.08 1.97
C PRO A 287 23.36 31.16 1.20
N LYS A 288 23.37 31.28 -0.13
CA LYS A 288 24.26 30.55 -1.04
C LYS A 288 25.08 31.56 -1.85
N LEU A 289 26.34 31.20 -2.13
CA LEU A 289 27.20 31.94 -3.04
C LEU A 289 26.74 31.65 -4.48
N GLU A 290 26.31 32.68 -5.24
CA GLU A 290 25.85 32.56 -6.63
C GLU A 290 26.95 32.90 -7.63
N LYS A 291 27.70 34.01 -7.36
CA LYS A 291 28.83 34.42 -8.17
C LYS A 291 30.00 34.77 -7.24
N PHE A 292 31.14 34.41 -7.69
CA PHE A 292 32.39 34.66 -6.99
C PHE A 292 33.49 34.92 -8.01
N GLU A 293 34.08 36.10 -7.92
CA GLU A 293 35.17 36.58 -8.79
C GLU A 293 36.38 36.91 -7.93
N ILE A 294 37.55 36.50 -8.40
CA ILE A 294 38.83 36.71 -7.74
C ILE A 294 39.75 37.42 -8.74
N LEU A 295 40.29 38.58 -8.37
CA LEU A 295 41.36 39.27 -9.07
C LEU A 295 42.66 39.13 -8.28
N ILE A 296 43.68 38.64 -8.90
CA ILE A 296 45.02 38.52 -8.34
C ILE A 296 45.87 39.62 -8.99
N ILE A 297 46.30 40.59 -8.15
CA ILE A 297 47.11 41.72 -8.57
C ILE A 297 48.51 41.49 -8.03
N PRO A 298 49.48 41.12 -8.93
CA PRO A 298 50.86 40.90 -8.53
C PRO A 298 51.54 42.20 -8.03
N PRO A 299 52.60 42.08 -7.24
CA PRO A 299 53.42 43.25 -6.88
C PRO A 299 53.95 43.96 -8.11
N SER A 300 54.01 45.29 -8.07
CA SER A 300 54.39 46.12 -9.23
C SER A 300 55.78 45.81 -9.80
N TYR A 301 56.71 45.35 -8.99
CA TYR A 301 58.06 45.01 -9.43
C TYR A 301 58.08 43.77 -10.39
N SER A 302 57.13 42.90 -10.28
CA SER A 302 57.10 41.63 -11.04
C SER A 302 56.70 41.83 -12.52
N ARG A 303 56.03 42.94 -12.86
CA ARG A 303 55.49 43.24 -14.18
C ARG A 303 54.57 42.15 -14.75
N LEU A 304 54.04 41.24 -13.88
CA LEU A 304 53.09 40.20 -14.28
C LEU A 304 51.71 40.85 -14.52
N PRO A 305 50.88 40.28 -15.42
CA PRO A 305 49.54 40.77 -15.66
C PRO A 305 48.61 40.47 -14.46
N ILE A 306 47.54 41.22 -14.36
CA ILE A 306 46.45 40.93 -13.41
C ILE A 306 45.71 39.67 -13.91
N GLU A 307 45.51 38.71 -13.02
CA GLU A 307 44.74 37.48 -13.31
C GLU A 307 43.34 37.61 -12.73
N GLU A 308 42.37 37.29 -13.57
CA GLU A 308 40.95 37.26 -13.18
C GLU A 308 40.44 35.83 -13.29
N HIS A 309 39.82 35.36 -12.23
CA HIS A 309 39.24 34.02 -12.14
C HIS A 309 37.80 34.09 -11.68
N ASP A 310 36.95 33.27 -12.25
CA ASP A 310 35.67 32.95 -11.66
C ASP A 310 35.85 32.02 -10.44
N GLY A 311 34.81 31.85 -9.62
CA GLY A 311 34.89 31.05 -8.40
C GLY A 311 35.10 29.54 -8.58
N SER A 312 35.39 29.06 -9.78
CA SER A 312 35.61 27.65 -10.09
C SER A 312 37.03 27.16 -9.76
N ILE A 313 37.95 28.08 -9.43
CA ILE A 313 39.34 27.70 -9.07
C ILE A 313 39.40 27.10 -7.67
N ALA A 314 40.19 26.03 -7.53
CA ALA A 314 40.42 25.37 -6.24
C ALA A 314 41.51 26.07 -5.41
N ALA A 315 42.37 26.84 -6.03
CA ALA A 315 43.50 27.52 -5.39
C ALA A 315 43.82 28.90 -6.03
N VAL A 316 44.15 29.84 -5.21
CA VAL A 316 44.71 31.14 -5.60
C VAL A 316 46.24 31.03 -5.60
N GLN A 317 46.89 31.33 -6.71
CA GLN A 317 48.35 31.31 -6.84
C GLN A 317 48.84 32.73 -7.06
N GLY A 318 49.90 33.15 -6.37
CA GLY A 318 50.48 34.47 -6.55
C GLY A 318 51.81 34.62 -5.85
N LEU A 319 52.60 35.64 -6.27
CA LEU A 319 53.83 36.03 -5.59
C LEU A 319 53.52 36.52 -4.17
N LYS A 320 54.42 36.36 -3.25
CA LYS A 320 54.34 36.98 -1.92
C LYS A 320 54.18 38.50 -2.08
N GLY A 321 53.16 39.08 -1.41
CA GLY A 321 52.80 40.47 -1.56
C GLY A 321 51.72 40.75 -2.63
N SER A 322 51.25 39.74 -3.39
CA SER A 322 50.14 39.89 -4.32
C SER A 322 48.85 40.26 -3.56
N LYS A 323 48.07 41.19 -4.12
CA LYS A 323 46.76 41.58 -3.58
C LYS A 323 45.64 40.81 -4.23
N VAL A 324 44.91 40.07 -3.45
CA VAL A 324 43.73 39.31 -3.91
C VAL A 324 42.47 40.15 -3.63
N LYS A 325 41.76 40.57 -4.68
CA LYS A 325 40.46 41.22 -4.56
C LYS A 325 39.36 40.19 -4.78
N ILE A 326 38.33 40.22 -3.98
CA ILE A 326 37.20 39.33 -4.00
C ILE A 326 35.92 40.11 -4.22
N ASN A 327 35.12 39.69 -5.19
CA ASN A 327 33.74 40.10 -5.41
C ASN A 327 32.84 38.90 -5.37
N LEU A 328 31.78 38.99 -4.60
CA LEU A 328 30.80 37.92 -4.46
C LEU A 328 29.37 38.41 -4.55
N SER A 329 28.48 37.53 -4.99
CA SER A 329 27.03 37.73 -4.86
C SER A 329 26.34 36.50 -4.28
N SER A 330 25.31 36.76 -3.49
CA SER A 330 24.49 35.71 -2.84
C SER A 330 23.09 35.71 -3.44
N ASN A 331 22.39 34.57 -3.34
CA ASN A 331 20.99 34.38 -3.73
C ASN A 331 20.00 35.25 -2.91
N ARG A 332 20.47 35.90 -1.84
CA ARG A 332 19.63 36.77 -0.96
C ARG A 332 20.44 37.87 -0.33
N LYS A 333 19.72 38.84 0.28
CA LYS A 333 20.34 39.95 1.02
C LYS A 333 21.19 39.38 2.16
N LEU A 334 22.35 40.00 2.36
CA LEU A 334 23.29 39.68 3.42
C LEU A 334 23.27 40.78 4.50
N LYS A 335 23.39 40.37 5.78
CA LYS A 335 23.73 41.24 6.89
C LYS A 335 25.21 41.51 6.92
N SER A 336 26.01 40.47 6.70
CA SER A 336 27.47 40.54 6.61
C SER A 336 28.04 39.43 5.79
N SER A 337 29.23 39.63 5.23
CA SER A 337 30.03 38.58 4.61
C SER A 337 31.46 38.73 5.12
N PHE A 338 32.17 37.63 5.29
CA PHE A 338 33.55 37.63 5.74
C PHE A 338 34.36 36.44 5.15
N ILE A 339 35.65 36.63 5.13
CA ILE A 339 36.62 35.59 4.81
C ILE A 339 37.19 35.07 6.13
N LYS A 340 37.18 33.76 6.30
CA LYS A 340 37.96 33.11 7.35
C LYS A 340 39.22 32.56 6.74
N LYS A 341 40.37 33.10 7.15
CA LYS A 341 41.70 32.66 6.71
C LYS A 341 42.44 32.07 7.91
N ASN A 342 42.71 30.77 7.91
CA ASN A 342 43.23 30.08 9.09
C ASN A 342 42.37 30.40 10.33
N ASP A 343 42.90 31.05 11.33
CA ASP A 343 42.17 31.47 12.55
C ASP A 343 41.76 32.95 12.53
N SER A 344 42.01 33.72 11.46
CA SER A 344 41.66 35.13 11.35
C SER A 344 40.36 35.31 10.55
N ILE A 345 39.55 36.31 10.98
CA ILE A 345 38.30 36.70 10.30
C ILE A 345 38.49 38.10 9.73
N GLN A 346 38.24 38.25 8.44
CA GLN A 346 38.26 39.53 7.76
C GLN A 346 36.86 39.79 7.15
N TYR A 347 36.20 40.86 7.62
CA TYR A 347 34.90 41.26 7.08
C TYR A 347 35.05 41.91 5.71
N LEU A 348 34.10 41.59 4.83
CA LEU A 348 33.97 42.20 3.51
C LEU A 348 32.97 43.38 3.58
N SER A 349 33.15 44.36 2.71
CA SER A 349 32.13 45.40 2.51
C SER A 349 30.90 44.76 1.89
N THR A 350 29.73 44.79 2.61
CA THR A 350 28.50 44.11 2.22
C THR A 350 27.42 45.14 1.90
N ILE A 351 26.88 45.07 0.67
CA ILE A 351 25.79 45.95 0.19
C ILE A 351 24.73 45.09 -0.49
N GLY A 352 23.54 45.01 0.09
CA GLY A 352 22.45 44.20 -0.43
C GLY A 352 22.80 42.69 -0.43
N ASN A 353 22.90 42.07 -1.62
CA ASN A 353 23.31 40.69 -1.78
C ASN A 353 24.78 40.53 -2.26
N LYS A 354 25.55 41.64 -2.29
CA LYS A 354 26.95 41.65 -2.78
C LYS A 354 27.91 41.86 -1.65
N GLY A 355 29.08 41.24 -1.74
CA GLY A 355 30.20 41.46 -0.84
C GLY A 355 31.49 41.70 -1.63
N SER A 356 32.36 42.60 -1.16
CA SER A 356 33.65 42.89 -1.76
C SER A 356 34.73 43.14 -0.71
N GLY A 357 35.93 42.78 -1.01
CA GLY A 357 37.08 43.04 -0.14
C GLY A 357 38.40 42.59 -0.76
N SER A 358 39.48 42.72 -0.03
CA SER A 358 40.78 42.27 -0.52
C SER A 358 41.70 41.90 0.64
N PHE A 359 42.61 40.94 0.40
CA PHE A 359 43.70 40.58 1.29
C PHE A 359 45.03 40.49 0.53
N ILE A 360 46.13 40.44 1.27
CA ILE A 360 47.46 40.28 0.70
C ILE A 360 47.98 38.89 1.00
N ILE A 361 48.64 38.25 0.00
CA ILE A 361 49.27 36.95 0.16
C ILE A 361 50.58 37.14 0.91
N HIS A 362 50.66 36.66 2.13
CA HIS A 362 51.88 36.69 2.95
C HIS A 362 52.45 35.30 3.18
N GLU A 363 51.60 34.31 3.26
CA GLU A 363 51.89 32.91 3.57
C GLU A 363 50.90 31.97 2.87
N GLU A 364 51.29 30.73 2.69
CA GLU A 364 50.43 29.68 2.21
C GLU A 364 49.35 29.37 3.25
N GLY A 365 48.22 28.83 2.79
CA GLY A 365 47.11 28.49 3.69
C GLY A 365 45.85 28.26 2.94
N GLU A 366 44.73 28.44 3.68
CA GLU A 366 43.39 28.28 3.14
C GLU A 366 42.52 29.45 3.60
N PHE A 367 41.56 29.82 2.77
CA PHE A 367 40.48 30.73 3.19
C PHE A 367 39.10 30.16 2.76
N SER A 368 38.10 30.52 3.50
CA SER A 368 36.70 30.20 3.19
C SER A 368 35.80 31.41 3.27
N ILE A 369 34.72 31.42 2.48
CA ILE A 369 33.75 32.52 2.41
C ILE A 369 32.55 32.21 3.24
N HIS A 370 32.24 33.10 4.16
CA HIS A 370 31.09 33.00 5.05
C HIS A 370 30.09 34.12 4.76
N LEU A 371 28.83 33.76 4.62
CA LEU A 371 27.70 34.65 4.34
C LEU A 371 26.73 34.59 5.52
N VAL A 372 26.27 35.70 5.98
CA VAL A 372 25.27 35.80 7.06
C VAL A 372 24.09 36.63 6.56
N ASP A 373 22.90 36.06 6.59
CA ASP A 373 21.69 36.80 6.21
C ASP A 373 21.15 37.70 7.35
N PRO A 374 20.14 38.55 7.11
CA PRO A 374 19.55 39.42 8.14
C PRO A 374 18.96 38.65 9.35
N ARG A 375 18.62 37.38 9.20
CA ARG A 375 18.12 36.48 10.26
C ARG A 375 19.24 35.89 11.12
N GLY A 376 20.51 36.07 10.71
CA GLY A 376 21.68 35.49 11.36
C GLY A 376 22.03 34.08 10.87
N ILE A 377 21.36 33.59 9.80
CA ILE A 377 21.61 32.26 9.24
C ILE A 377 22.84 32.32 8.35
N THR A 378 23.76 31.37 8.53
CA THR A 378 25.01 31.26 7.75
C THR A 378 24.85 30.27 6.59
N ASN A 379 25.71 30.44 5.55
CA ASN A 379 25.87 29.42 4.53
C ASN A 379 26.34 28.11 5.15
N ARG A 380 25.94 26.98 4.52
CA ARG A 380 26.39 25.64 4.91
C ARG A 380 27.64 25.28 4.15
N ASP A 381 28.59 24.63 4.81
CA ASP A 381 29.79 24.02 4.19
C ASP A 381 30.54 24.99 3.26
N PRO A 382 31.09 26.10 3.80
CA PRO A 382 31.87 27.05 3.00
C PRO A 382 33.09 26.36 2.37
N ILE A 383 33.21 26.49 1.05
CA ILE A 383 34.28 25.84 0.27
C ILE A 383 35.63 26.43 0.69
N PRO A 384 36.63 25.62 1.08
CA PRO A 384 37.99 26.10 1.32
C PRO A 384 38.74 26.32 0.00
N TYR A 385 39.34 27.50 -0.15
CA TYR A 385 40.22 27.87 -1.25
C TYR A 385 41.65 27.87 -0.76
N ARG A 386 42.57 27.17 -1.44
CA ARG A 386 43.98 27.16 -1.09
C ARG A 386 44.69 28.42 -1.57
N ILE A 387 45.68 28.87 -0.82
CA ILE A 387 46.57 29.96 -1.18
C ILE A 387 47.97 29.33 -1.38
N ASN A 388 48.46 29.38 -2.61
CA ASN A 388 49.79 28.90 -2.95
C ASN A 388 50.68 30.10 -3.30
N ILE A 389 51.92 30.10 -2.79
CA ILE A 389 52.91 31.13 -3.13
C ILE A 389 53.78 30.65 -4.30
N ILE A 390 53.84 31.47 -5.34
CA ILE A 390 54.78 31.25 -6.42
C ILE A 390 56.15 31.67 -5.90
N PRO A 391 57.17 30.80 -5.91
CA PRO A 391 58.50 31.19 -5.44
C PRO A 391 59.11 32.25 -6.38
N ASP A 392 59.64 33.31 -5.78
CA ASP A 392 60.34 34.40 -6.47
C ASP A 392 61.83 34.13 -6.34
N TYR A 393 62.44 33.70 -7.40
CA TYR A 393 63.87 33.39 -7.42
C TYR A 393 64.67 34.59 -7.83
N ASN A 394 65.84 34.77 -7.22
CA ASN A 394 66.79 35.81 -7.61
C ASN A 394 67.18 35.62 -9.09
N PRO A 395 67.38 36.73 -9.85
CA PRO A 395 67.80 36.64 -11.24
C PRO A 395 69.17 35.98 -11.35
N ILE A 396 69.25 35.03 -12.24
CA ILE A 396 70.53 34.37 -12.57
C ILE A 396 71.13 35.08 -13.79
N ILE A 397 72.30 35.62 -13.61
CA ILE A 397 73.04 36.25 -14.67
C ILE A 397 74.07 35.25 -15.20
N ASN A 398 73.90 34.86 -16.44
CA ASN A 398 74.91 34.07 -17.16
C ASN A 398 75.66 34.97 -18.13
N ILE A 399 76.95 35.17 -17.89
CA ILE A 399 77.80 35.90 -18.80
C ILE A 399 78.17 34.97 -19.97
N ILE A 400 77.57 35.25 -21.14
CA ILE A 400 77.78 34.46 -22.34
C ILE A 400 79.07 34.87 -23.07
N LYS A 401 79.34 36.11 -22.94
CA LYS A 401 80.62 36.70 -23.48
C LYS A 401 81.14 37.79 -22.55
N PRO A 402 82.39 37.91 -22.26
CA PRO A 402 83.45 36.99 -22.70
C PRO A 402 83.40 35.63 -21.98
N ALA A 403 84.05 34.62 -22.47
CA ALA A 403 84.23 33.34 -21.80
C ALA A 403 84.87 33.53 -20.41
N PRO A 404 84.61 32.61 -19.41
CA PRO A 404 85.13 32.77 -18.03
C PRO A 404 86.63 32.99 -17.93
N ILE A 405 87.36 32.54 -18.94
CA ILE A 405 88.83 32.76 -19.10
C ILE A 405 89.05 33.25 -20.50
N ILE A 406 89.61 34.47 -20.64
CA ILE A 406 90.00 35.06 -21.93
C ILE A 406 91.47 35.40 -21.85
N THR A 407 92.21 34.96 -22.83
CA THR A 407 93.58 35.41 -23.02
C THR A 407 93.56 36.61 -23.97
N LEU A 408 93.97 37.78 -23.50
CA LEU A 408 94.01 39.01 -24.29
C LEU A 408 95.34 39.16 -24.99
N GLY A 409 95.28 39.44 -26.29
CA GLY A 409 96.43 39.96 -27.01
C GLY A 409 96.65 41.45 -26.77
N ASN A 410 97.84 42.00 -27.03
CA ASN A 410 98.25 43.36 -26.68
C ASN A 410 97.38 44.51 -27.25
N ASN A 411 96.34 44.26 -28.09
CA ASN A 411 95.52 45.26 -28.73
C ASN A 411 93.99 44.88 -28.76
N GLN A 412 93.50 44.04 -27.82
CA GLN A 412 92.12 43.63 -27.83
C GLN A 412 91.26 44.35 -26.75
N ILE A 413 90.11 44.84 -27.15
CA ILE A 413 89.11 45.44 -26.29
C ILE A 413 87.98 44.41 -25.99
N ILE A 414 87.67 44.21 -24.75
CA ILE A 414 86.50 43.35 -24.32
C ILE A 414 85.27 44.16 -24.36
N GLY A 415 84.27 43.76 -25.15
CA GLY A 415 82.88 44.28 -25.10
C GLY A 415 82.05 43.39 -24.20
N PHE A 416 81.32 43.96 -23.33
CA PHE A 416 80.32 43.34 -22.42
C PHE A 416 78.88 43.43 -22.97
#